data_44560e1b3287bf47790e906de6ff1c67
#
_entry.id   44560e1b3287bf47790e906de6ff1c67
#
_cell.length_a   1.000
_cell.length_b   1.000
_cell.length_c   1.000
_cell.angle_alpha   90.00
_cell.angle_beta   90.00
_cell.angle_gamma   90.00
#
_symmetry.space_group_name_H-M   'P 1'
#
loop_
_entity.id
_entity.type
_entity.pdbx_description
1 polymer ?
#
loop_
_entity_poly.entity_id
_entity_poly.type
_entity_poly.pdbx_seq_one_letter_code
_entity_poly.pdbx_strand_id
1 'polypeptide(L)'
;MKRLFQMGAATTLLLPLCLAADVVTAVHGTVTKVDAGAKTMVVKAKDGTDHTLHIVGKTTVHGTDAGAKDAFKGLKEGSEVVAHYTVKGSDKTAVEVDKVGKDGLKEAEGTVSDIDRGGKTIAIKTADGTVQTFKLADHATVDAGKDIAKGSEKTAKVTVYYTEDAGKKVAHWFEGR
;
A
#
# COMPACT_ATOMS: atom_id res chain seq x y z
N MET A 1 -29.31 -65.03 20.30
CA MET A 1 -28.56 -63.91 20.86
C MET A 1 -27.85 -63.19 19.70
N LYS A 2 -28.45 -62.10 19.18
CA LYS A 2 -27.90 -61.31 18.09
C LYS A 2 -27.30 -60.04 18.71
N ARG A 3 -25.97 -59.88 18.62
CA ARG A 3 -25.28 -58.65 19.03
C ARG A 3 -25.23 -57.72 17.84
N LEU A 4 -25.92 -56.56 17.98
CA LEU A 4 -25.84 -55.45 17.03
C LEU A 4 -24.52 -54.69 17.33
N PHE A 5 -23.68 -54.57 16.31
CA PHE A 5 -22.53 -53.69 16.29
C PHE A 5 -23.00 -52.30 15.74
N GLN A 6 -23.01 -51.29 16.62
CA GLN A 6 -23.18 -49.90 16.17
C GLN A 6 -21.81 -49.33 15.77
N MET A 7 -21.65 -49.08 14.45
CA MET A 7 -20.53 -48.30 13.94
C MET A 7 -20.90 -46.83 14.03
N GLY A 8 -20.30 -46.11 14.96
CA GLY A 8 -20.35 -44.65 15.05
C GLY A 8 -19.49 -44.03 13.97
N ALA A 9 -20.10 -43.35 13.01
CA ALA A 9 -19.40 -42.53 12.05
C ALA A 9 -19.03 -41.20 12.71
N ALA A 10 -17.73 -41.01 13.00
CA ALA A 10 -17.20 -39.74 13.44
C ALA A 10 -17.08 -38.80 12.20
N THR A 11 -18.04 -37.91 12.03
CA THR A 11 -17.99 -36.88 11.00
C THR A 11 -17.03 -35.77 11.48
N THR A 12 -15.81 -35.79 11.00
CA THR A 12 -14.83 -34.71 11.22
C THR A 12 -15.25 -33.51 10.41
N LEU A 13 -15.79 -32.49 11.07
CA LEU A 13 -16.15 -31.21 10.48
C LEU A 13 -14.85 -30.44 10.22
N LEU A 14 -14.33 -30.50 9.00
CA LEU A 14 -13.26 -29.61 8.54
C LEU A 14 -13.86 -28.22 8.36
N LEU A 15 -13.65 -27.34 9.35
CA LEU A 15 -13.86 -25.92 9.17
C LEU A 15 -12.82 -25.39 8.17
N PRO A 16 -13.23 -24.75 7.06
CA PRO A 16 -12.29 -24.06 6.20
C PRO A 16 -11.68 -22.88 6.99
N LEU A 17 -10.36 -22.95 7.21
CA LEU A 17 -9.61 -21.82 7.72
C LEU A 17 -9.63 -20.74 6.64
N CYS A 18 -10.60 -19.82 6.71
CA CYS A 18 -10.58 -18.60 5.90
C CYS A 18 -9.33 -17.81 6.33
N LEU A 19 -8.25 -17.93 5.56
CA LEU A 19 -7.13 -16.98 5.60
C LEU A 19 -7.70 -15.65 5.07
N ALA A 20 -8.15 -14.81 5.99
CA ALA A 20 -8.43 -13.42 5.66
C ALA A 20 -7.11 -12.83 5.16
N ALA A 21 -7.06 -12.38 3.91
CA ALA A 21 -5.93 -11.63 3.40
C ALA A 21 -5.78 -10.39 4.29
N ASP A 22 -4.56 -10.14 4.78
CA ASP A 22 -4.27 -8.96 5.57
C ASP A 22 -4.62 -7.71 4.74
N VAL A 23 -5.44 -6.85 5.31
CA VAL A 23 -5.81 -5.59 4.65
C VAL A 23 -4.60 -4.67 4.71
N VAL A 24 -4.06 -4.35 3.53
CA VAL A 24 -2.99 -3.36 3.40
C VAL A 24 -3.61 -1.97 3.43
N THR A 25 -3.06 -1.09 4.23
CA THR A 25 -3.42 0.32 4.35
C THR A 25 -2.18 1.16 4.08
N ALA A 26 -2.34 2.38 3.57
CA ALA A 26 -1.24 3.30 3.35
C ALA A 26 -1.31 4.52 4.25
N VAL A 27 -0.16 5.11 4.55
CA VAL A 27 -0.02 6.43 5.15
C VAL A 27 1.01 7.24 4.36
N HIS A 28 0.65 8.46 4.02
CA HIS A 28 1.55 9.47 3.48
C HIS A 28 1.94 10.46 4.57
N GLY A 29 3.21 10.72 4.73
CA GLY A 29 3.70 11.64 5.75
C GLY A 29 5.20 11.74 5.82
N THR A 30 5.66 12.37 6.89
CA THR A 30 7.09 12.61 7.14
C THR A 30 7.60 11.65 8.21
N VAL A 31 8.73 11.02 7.96
CA VAL A 31 9.43 10.21 8.96
C VAL A 31 9.95 11.12 10.08
N THR A 32 9.45 10.93 11.29
CA THR A 32 9.85 11.72 12.47
C THR A 32 10.85 11.00 13.37
N LYS A 33 10.88 9.67 13.30
CA LYS A 33 11.82 8.85 14.06
C LYS A 33 12.13 7.55 13.33
N VAL A 34 13.39 7.12 13.39
CA VAL A 34 13.85 5.81 12.94
C VAL A 34 14.62 5.14 14.07
N ASP A 35 14.17 3.98 14.52
CA ASP A 35 14.79 3.22 15.60
C ASP A 35 15.18 1.82 15.08
N ALA A 36 16.45 1.67 14.70
CA ALA A 36 16.97 0.42 14.18
C ALA A 36 17.04 -0.69 15.24
N GLY A 37 17.20 -0.33 16.52
CA GLY A 37 17.22 -1.29 17.63
C GLY A 37 15.86 -1.89 17.90
N ALA A 38 14.83 -1.05 17.95
CA ALA A 38 13.44 -1.47 18.10
C ALA A 38 12.81 -1.94 16.78
N LYS A 39 13.52 -1.78 15.65
CA LYS A 39 13.02 -2.05 14.29
C LYS A 39 11.70 -1.32 14.00
N THR A 40 11.63 -0.04 14.35
CA THR A 40 10.44 0.78 14.16
C THR A 40 10.77 2.07 13.42
N MET A 41 9.75 2.59 12.74
CA MET A 41 9.73 3.90 12.12
C MET A 41 8.45 4.62 12.53
N VAL A 42 8.52 5.91 12.80
CA VAL A 42 7.36 6.75 13.05
C VAL A 42 7.14 7.66 11.85
N VAL A 43 5.97 7.56 11.25
CA VAL A 43 5.52 8.44 10.16
C VAL A 43 4.43 9.35 10.71
N LYS A 44 4.66 10.66 10.63
CA LYS A 44 3.66 11.67 10.95
C LYS A 44 2.85 11.99 9.71
N ALA A 45 1.58 11.64 9.73
CA ALA A 45 0.64 11.93 8.64
C ALA A 45 0.32 13.44 8.56
N LYS A 46 -0.28 13.87 7.44
CA LYS A 46 -0.66 15.29 7.23
C LYS A 46 -1.67 15.80 8.26
N ASP A 47 -2.51 14.94 8.82
CA ASP A 47 -3.46 15.26 9.89
C ASP A 47 -2.80 15.40 11.27
N GLY A 48 -1.49 15.21 11.36
CA GLY A 48 -0.71 15.27 12.59
C GLY A 48 -0.65 13.95 13.36
N THR A 49 -1.32 12.90 12.92
CA THR A 49 -1.33 11.58 13.57
C THR A 49 0.01 10.89 13.40
N ASP A 50 0.56 10.35 14.48
CA ASP A 50 1.77 9.53 14.43
C ASP A 50 1.44 8.05 14.21
N HIS A 51 2.08 7.46 13.21
CA HIS A 51 1.98 6.05 12.86
C HIS A 51 3.30 5.37 13.16
N THR A 52 3.34 4.54 14.21
CA THR A 52 4.49 3.69 14.49
C THR A 52 4.36 2.40 13.68
N LEU A 53 5.33 2.15 12.82
CA LEU A 53 5.37 1.01 11.92
C LEU A 53 6.55 0.10 12.29
N HIS A 54 6.31 -1.20 12.42
CA HIS A 54 7.36 -2.20 12.57
C HIS A 54 7.96 -2.54 11.21
N ILE A 55 9.27 -2.47 11.11
CA ILE A 55 10.04 -2.83 9.92
C ILE A 55 10.53 -4.27 10.10
N VAL A 56 10.20 -5.15 9.18
CA VAL A 56 10.59 -6.56 9.20
C VAL A 56 11.46 -6.90 7.99
N GLY A 57 12.10 -8.07 8.01
CA GLY A 57 13.00 -8.48 6.91
C GLY A 57 12.34 -8.63 5.53
N LYS A 58 11.01 -8.61 5.47
CA LYS A 58 10.22 -8.63 4.22
C LYS A 58 9.75 -7.25 3.79
N THR A 59 9.95 -6.20 4.61
CA THR A 59 9.60 -4.83 4.24
C THR A 59 10.50 -4.38 3.09
N THR A 60 9.89 -3.98 1.98
CA THR A 60 10.60 -3.38 0.84
C THR A 60 10.71 -1.87 1.05
N VAL A 61 11.85 -1.28 0.65
CA VAL A 61 12.06 0.17 0.71
C VAL A 61 12.59 0.64 -0.63
N HIS A 62 11.93 1.61 -1.24
CA HIS A 62 12.30 2.15 -2.54
C HIS A 62 12.67 3.63 -2.44
N GLY A 63 13.45 4.11 -3.42
CA GLY A 63 13.86 5.52 -3.51
C GLY A 63 14.93 5.91 -2.51
N THR A 64 15.74 4.97 -2.06
CA THR A 64 16.86 5.21 -1.16
C THR A 64 18.20 4.81 -1.83
N ASP A 65 19.28 5.55 -1.52
CA ASP A 65 20.61 5.32 -2.11
C ASP A 65 21.21 3.93 -1.81
N ALA A 66 20.64 3.19 -0.86
CA ALA A 66 21.22 1.97 -0.32
C ALA A 66 20.68 0.68 -0.96
N GLY A 67 19.77 0.73 -1.93
CA GLY A 67 19.15 -0.46 -2.54
C GLY A 67 18.66 -1.45 -1.49
N ALA A 68 17.43 -1.57 -1.34
CA ALA A 68 16.50 -2.46 -0.60
C ALA A 68 17.00 -3.51 0.43
N LYS A 69 18.28 -3.67 0.71
CA LYS A 69 18.77 -4.70 1.64
C LYS A 69 18.78 -4.27 3.11
N ASP A 70 18.72 -2.96 3.38
CA ASP A 70 18.68 -2.44 4.74
C ASP A 70 17.72 -1.25 4.79
N ALA A 71 16.47 -1.53 5.19
CA ALA A 71 15.39 -0.55 5.28
C ALA A 71 15.77 0.67 6.12
N PHE A 72 16.66 0.51 7.11
CA PHE A 72 17.03 1.61 8.00
C PHE A 72 18.12 2.52 7.44
N LYS A 73 18.95 2.05 6.49
CA LYS A 73 20.01 2.86 5.90
C LYS A 73 19.50 3.94 4.95
N GLY A 74 18.36 3.69 4.32
CA GLY A 74 17.77 4.61 3.35
C GLY A 74 16.72 5.55 3.91
N LEU A 75 16.12 5.23 5.05
CA LEU A 75 15.09 6.04 5.70
C LEU A 75 15.74 6.98 6.71
N LYS A 76 15.58 8.27 6.49
CA LYS A 76 16.10 9.33 7.39
C LYS A 76 14.92 10.12 7.95
N GLU A 77 15.08 10.62 9.18
CA GLU A 77 14.17 11.61 9.73
C GLU A 77 14.08 12.83 8.81
N GLY A 78 12.89 13.36 8.62
CA GLY A 78 12.58 14.40 7.66
C GLY A 78 12.28 13.90 6.23
N SER A 79 12.45 12.59 5.94
CA SER A 79 12.04 12.04 4.63
C SER A 79 10.54 11.99 4.49
N GLU A 80 10.01 12.44 3.37
CA GLU A 80 8.62 12.24 2.98
C GLU A 80 8.46 10.85 2.37
N VAL A 81 7.46 10.10 2.82
CA VAL A 81 7.24 8.70 2.44
C VAL A 81 5.78 8.37 2.25
N VAL A 82 5.50 7.41 1.39
CA VAL A 82 4.27 6.61 1.39
C VAL A 82 4.60 5.24 1.97
N ALA A 83 3.98 4.86 3.06
CA ALA A 83 4.21 3.58 3.72
C ALA A 83 2.94 2.73 3.68
N HIS A 84 3.03 1.57 3.04
CA HIS A 84 2.01 0.53 3.04
C HIS A 84 2.24 -0.41 4.22
N TYR A 85 1.20 -0.69 4.99
CA TYR A 85 1.30 -1.53 6.19
C TYR A 85 0.05 -2.38 6.41
N THR A 86 0.24 -3.49 7.12
CA THR A 86 -0.85 -4.33 7.62
C THR A 86 -1.08 -4.05 9.10
N VAL A 87 -2.31 -4.28 9.57
CA VAL A 87 -2.69 -4.09 10.97
C VAL A 87 -3.12 -5.42 11.56
N LYS A 88 -2.49 -5.80 12.67
CA LYS A 88 -2.86 -6.98 13.45
C LYS A 88 -3.00 -6.58 14.93
N GLY A 89 -4.24 -6.51 15.41
CA GLY A 89 -4.51 -5.91 16.72
C GLY A 89 -4.12 -4.43 16.73
N SER A 90 -3.20 -4.04 17.60
CA SER A 90 -2.61 -2.70 17.66
C SER A 90 -1.35 -2.53 16.80
N ASP A 91 -0.78 -3.65 16.33
CA ASP A 91 0.52 -3.64 15.68
C ASP A 91 0.35 -3.34 14.18
N LYS A 92 1.16 -2.37 13.72
CA LYS A 92 1.25 -1.98 12.32
C LYS A 92 2.59 -2.45 11.77
N THR A 93 2.58 -3.33 10.77
CA THR A 93 3.79 -3.85 10.13
C THR A 93 3.92 -3.30 8.73
N ALA A 94 5.02 -2.61 8.45
CA ALA A 94 5.29 -2.07 7.12
C ALA A 94 5.55 -3.20 6.13
N VAL A 95 4.86 -3.14 5.00
CA VAL A 95 5.03 -4.03 3.85
C VAL A 95 5.96 -3.39 2.83
N GLU A 96 5.71 -2.13 2.52
CA GLU A 96 6.48 -1.34 1.56
C GLU A 96 6.57 0.11 2.05
N VAL A 97 7.73 0.74 1.87
CA VAL A 97 7.96 2.15 2.18
C VAL A 97 8.65 2.80 0.99
N ASP A 98 7.97 3.75 0.38
CA ASP A 98 8.48 4.48 -0.77
C ASP A 98 8.80 5.92 -0.38
N LYS A 99 10.03 6.34 -0.60
CA LYS A 99 10.41 7.74 -0.44
C LYS A 99 9.76 8.59 -1.55
N VAL A 100 9.24 9.75 -1.20
CA VAL A 100 8.70 10.72 -2.15
C VAL A 100 9.78 11.72 -2.57
N GLY A 101 9.74 12.16 -3.82
CA GLY A 101 10.66 13.18 -4.36
C GLY A 101 11.88 12.60 -5.03
N LYS A 102 13.03 13.27 -4.90
CA LYS A 102 14.25 12.93 -5.64
C LYS A 102 14.64 11.45 -5.42
N ASP A 103 14.79 10.74 -6.53
CA ASP A 103 15.14 9.31 -6.60
C ASP A 103 14.07 8.34 -6.02
N GLY A 104 12.88 8.86 -5.69
CA GLY A 104 11.74 8.09 -5.19
C GLY A 104 10.51 8.26 -6.05
N LEU A 105 9.32 8.24 -5.40
CA LEU A 105 8.05 8.47 -6.07
C LEU A 105 7.98 9.89 -6.62
N LYS A 106 7.54 9.99 -7.88
CA LYS A 106 7.13 11.23 -8.51
C LYS A 106 5.65 11.48 -8.21
N GLU A 107 5.23 12.73 -8.34
CA GLU A 107 3.85 13.15 -8.15
C GLU A 107 3.25 13.64 -9.46
N ALA A 108 1.98 13.33 -9.67
CA ALA A 108 1.16 13.91 -10.75
C ALA A 108 -0.23 14.24 -10.22
N GLU A 109 -0.67 15.47 -10.45
CA GLU A 109 -1.98 15.94 -10.06
C GLU A 109 -2.93 15.97 -11.24
N GLY A 110 -4.18 15.57 -11.00
CA GLY A 110 -5.18 15.61 -12.06
C GLY A 110 -6.56 15.17 -11.59
N THR A 111 -7.43 15.07 -12.57
CA THR A 111 -8.79 14.56 -12.40
C THR A 111 -8.87 13.19 -13.06
N VAL A 112 -9.38 12.19 -12.37
CA VAL A 112 -9.56 10.85 -12.92
C VAL A 112 -10.46 10.92 -14.14
N SER A 113 -9.93 10.49 -15.28
CA SER A 113 -10.65 10.48 -16.56
C SER A 113 -11.10 9.09 -16.99
N ASP A 114 -10.33 8.06 -16.64
CA ASP A 114 -10.65 6.67 -16.95
C ASP A 114 -10.03 5.68 -15.97
N ILE A 115 -10.70 4.53 -15.78
CA ILE A 115 -10.24 3.42 -14.94
C ILE A 115 -10.52 2.12 -15.68
N ASP A 116 -9.47 1.40 -16.03
CA ASP A 116 -9.54 0.04 -16.57
C ASP A 116 -9.14 -0.97 -15.49
N ARG A 117 -10.14 -1.63 -14.92
CA ARG A 117 -9.94 -2.65 -13.86
C ARG A 117 -9.32 -3.94 -14.41
N GLY A 118 -9.63 -4.30 -15.65
CA GLY A 118 -9.08 -5.47 -16.31
C GLY A 118 -7.60 -5.32 -16.63
N GLY A 119 -7.24 -4.17 -17.18
CA GLY A 119 -5.85 -3.79 -17.48
C GLY A 119 -5.08 -3.29 -16.26
N LYS A 120 -5.73 -3.10 -15.11
CA LYS A 120 -5.15 -2.48 -13.91
C LYS A 120 -4.49 -1.14 -14.23
N THR A 121 -5.20 -0.26 -14.92
CA THR A 121 -4.71 1.08 -15.27
C THR A 121 -5.68 2.17 -14.84
N ILE A 122 -5.13 3.34 -14.57
CA ILE A 122 -5.88 4.57 -14.33
C ILE A 122 -5.32 5.68 -15.21
N ALA A 123 -6.20 6.52 -15.75
CA ALA A 123 -5.84 7.72 -16.48
C ALA A 123 -6.32 8.96 -15.71
N ILE A 124 -5.45 9.96 -15.59
CA ILE A 124 -5.79 11.26 -15.05
C ILE A 124 -5.61 12.34 -16.12
N LYS A 125 -6.46 13.35 -16.09
CA LYS A 125 -6.30 14.56 -16.89
C LYS A 125 -5.70 15.64 -16.01
N THR A 126 -4.52 16.11 -16.36
CA THR A 126 -3.79 17.18 -15.67
C THR A 126 -4.36 18.56 -16.01
N ALA A 127 -3.96 19.59 -15.28
CA ALA A 127 -4.50 20.96 -15.46
C ALA A 127 -4.23 21.55 -16.85
N ASP A 128 -3.14 21.14 -17.51
CA ASP A 128 -2.80 21.51 -18.89
C ASP A 128 -3.59 20.75 -19.96
N GLY A 129 -4.48 19.83 -19.53
CA GLY A 129 -5.30 19.02 -20.42
C GLY A 129 -4.65 17.72 -20.89
N THR A 130 -3.41 17.45 -20.51
CA THR A 130 -2.70 16.22 -20.85
C THR A 130 -3.31 15.01 -20.12
N VAL A 131 -3.49 13.89 -20.82
CA VAL A 131 -3.91 12.64 -20.20
C VAL A 131 -2.68 11.78 -19.91
N GLN A 132 -2.52 11.41 -18.63
CA GLN A 132 -1.46 10.52 -18.18
C GLN A 132 -2.06 9.20 -17.72
N THR A 133 -1.53 8.08 -18.22
CA THR A 133 -1.97 6.73 -17.85
C THR A 133 -0.93 6.06 -16.97
N PHE A 134 -1.39 5.43 -15.89
CA PHE A 134 -0.56 4.72 -14.92
C PHE A 134 -1.03 3.28 -14.81
N LYS A 135 -0.08 2.33 -14.78
CA LYS A 135 -0.35 0.98 -14.34
C LYS A 135 -0.42 0.97 -12.81
N LEU A 136 -1.35 0.23 -12.23
CA LEU A 136 -1.46 0.12 -10.77
C LEU A 136 -0.47 -0.91 -10.24
N ALA A 137 0.32 -0.54 -9.23
CA ALA A 137 1.06 -1.50 -8.41
C ALA A 137 0.10 -2.37 -7.60
N ASP A 138 0.53 -3.55 -7.17
CA ASP A 138 -0.36 -4.50 -6.49
C ASP A 138 -0.96 -3.92 -5.20
N HIS A 139 -0.20 -3.13 -4.44
CA HIS A 139 -0.69 -2.45 -3.24
C HIS A 139 -1.59 -1.25 -3.55
N ALA A 140 -1.34 -0.50 -4.61
CA ALA A 140 -2.17 0.62 -5.05
C ALA A 140 -3.60 0.19 -5.40
N THR A 141 -3.80 -1.04 -5.88
CA THR A 141 -5.14 -1.57 -6.18
C THR A 141 -6.00 -1.79 -4.94
N VAL A 142 -5.40 -1.97 -3.77
CA VAL A 142 -6.13 -2.20 -2.52
C VAL A 142 -6.61 -0.89 -1.91
N ASP A 143 -5.78 0.15 -1.91
CA ASP A 143 -6.10 1.46 -1.32
C ASP A 143 -7.00 2.28 -2.23
N ALA A 144 -6.67 2.39 -3.51
CA ALA A 144 -7.55 2.99 -4.51
C ALA A 144 -8.87 2.22 -4.67
N GLY A 145 -8.85 0.90 -4.47
CA GLY A 145 -10.02 0.04 -4.63
C GLY A 145 -11.16 0.34 -3.68
N LYS A 146 -10.91 0.87 -2.48
CA LYS A 146 -11.96 1.20 -1.51
C LYS A 146 -12.66 2.52 -1.83
N ASP A 147 -11.92 3.52 -2.29
CA ASP A 147 -12.45 4.83 -2.59
C ASP A 147 -12.87 4.96 -4.05
N ILE A 148 -12.16 4.30 -4.94
CA ILE A 148 -12.47 4.18 -6.35
C ILE A 148 -13.63 3.19 -6.61
N ALA A 149 -13.90 2.22 -5.74
CA ALA A 149 -15.02 1.27 -5.90
C ALA A 149 -16.41 1.86 -5.63
N LYS A 150 -16.51 3.08 -5.12
CA LYS A 150 -17.79 3.70 -4.70
C LYS A 150 -18.50 4.55 -5.75
N GLY A 151 -18.06 4.56 -7.02
CA GLY A 151 -18.80 5.17 -8.13
C GLY A 151 -18.64 6.68 -8.31
N SER A 152 -17.82 7.37 -7.51
CA SER A 152 -17.43 8.77 -7.71
C SER A 152 -16.13 8.94 -8.52
N GLU A 153 -15.74 7.93 -9.19
CA GLU A 153 -14.41 7.62 -9.68
C GLU A 153 -13.97 8.48 -10.85
N LYS A 154 -14.89 8.74 -11.77
CA LYS A 154 -14.66 9.69 -12.87
C LYS A 154 -14.97 11.07 -12.33
N THR A 155 -14.00 11.98 -12.40
CA THR A 155 -14.02 13.35 -11.89
C THR A 155 -13.42 13.60 -10.51
N ALA A 156 -12.97 12.57 -9.78
CA ALA A 156 -12.24 12.77 -8.53
C ALA A 156 -10.91 13.48 -8.81
N LYS A 157 -10.60 14.51 -8.03
CA LYS A 157 -9.28 15.16 -8.05
C LYS A 157 -8.34 14.34 -7.18
N VAL A 158 -7.20 13.95 -7.74
CA VAL A 158 -6.23 13.09 -7.07
C VAL A 158 -4.80 13.59 -7.28
N THR A 159 -3.94 13.27 -6.33
CA THR A 159 -2.49 13.23 -6.51
C THR A 159 -2.08 11.76 -6.64
N VAL A 160 -1.39 11.42 -7.71
CA VAL A 160 -0.87 10.08 -7.98
C VAL A 160 0.61 10.06 -7.64
N TYR A 161 1.01 9.15 -6.77
CA TYR A 161 2.41 8.89 -6.43
C TYR A 161 2.88 7.68 -7.24
N TYR A 162 3.93 7.86 -8.07
CA TYR A 162 4.31 6.88 -9.06
C TYR A 162 5.81 6.79 -9.29
N THR A 163 6.25 5.61 -9.73
CA THR A 163 7.57 5.41 -10.33
C THR A 163 7.46 5.48 -11.85
N GLU A 164 8.58 5.84 -12.50
CA GLU A 164 8.68 5.85 -13.95
C GLU A 164 9.99 5.19 -14.38
N ASP A 165 9.88 4.14 -15.19
CA ASP A 165 10.99 3.45 -15.79
C ASP A 165 10.72 3.23 -17.28
N ALA A 166 11.68 3.66 -18.13
CA ALA A 166 11.60 3.57 -19.58
C ALA A 166 10.26 4.06 -20.16
N GLY A 167 9.70 5.15 -19.58
CA GLY A 167 8.44 5.74 -20.00
C GLY A 167 7.17 5.01 -19.49
N LYS A 168 7.34 3.93 -18.71
CA LYS A 168 6.24 3.23 -18.05
C LYS A 168 6.03 3.82 -16.67
N LYS A 169 4.82 4.33 -16.41
CA LYS A 169 4.43 4.89 -15.13
C LYS A 169 3.66 3.86 -14.31
N VAL A 170 4.12 3.60 -13.09
CA VAL A 170 3.48 2.67 -12.15
C VAL A 170 3.04 3.46 -10.92
N ALA A 171 1.73 3.53 -10.69
CA ALA A 171 1.16 4.18 -9.52
C ALA A 171 1.24 3.26 -8.30
N HIS A 172 1.76 3.81 -7.21
CA HIS A 172 1.87 3.14 -5.92
C HIS A 172 0.79 3.62 -4.95
N TRP A 173 0.37 4.87 -5.04
CA TRP A 173 -0.65 5.41 -4.16
C TRP A 173 -1.40 6.59 -4.78
N PHE A 174 -2.64 6.83 -4.27
CA PHE A 174 -3.51 7.93 -4.68
C PHE A 174 -3.99 8.69 -3.45
N GLU A 175 -3.80 9.99 -3.44
CA GLU A 175 -4.36 10.88 -2.43
C GLU A 175 -5.53 11.65 -3.04
N GLY A 176 -6.72 11.52 -2.46
CA GLY A 176 -7.89 12.34 -2.82
C GLY A 176 -7.69 13.79 -2.36
N ARG A 177 -8.20 14.74 -3.15
CA ARG A 177 -8.16 16.18 -2.85
C ARG A 177 -9.55 16.74 -2.61
#